data_5aeb02b82e8a314360ef5036b386ec9b
#
_entry.id   5aeb02b82e8a314360ef5036b386ec9b
#
_cell.length_a   1.000
_cell.length_b   1.000
_cell.length_c   1.000
_cell.angle_alpha   90.00
_cell.angle_beta   90.00
_cell.angle_gamma   90.00
#
_symmetry.space_group_name_H-M   'P 1'
#
loop_
_entity.id
_entity.type
_entity.pdbx_description
1 polymer ?
#
loop_
_entity_poly.entity_id
_entity_poly.type
_entity_poly.pdbx_seq_one_letter_code
_entity_poly.pdbx_strand_id
1 'polypeptide(L)'
;MLRQLNEGKIENAVSSFTTDFQFEDHGIDLEFTDKDRLTEFFRKARELYPDYFVRANRIFVSGEDVIIQWTLQVTFNEPFYAGLTRSIPISLPGVSIVQINNGKIAEWADYYDGLNARRTALAAHFAEWIEY
;
A
#
# COMPACT_ATOMS: atom_id res chain seq x y z
N MET A 1 -0.78 -12.40 -4.39
CA MET A 1 -0.22 -11.07 -4.75
C MET A 1 0.41 -10.39 -3.53
N LEU A 2 -0.33 -10.15 -2.47
CA LEU A 2 0.20 -9.44 -1.29
C LEU A 2 1.39 -10.13 -0.63
N ARG A 3 1.37 -11.47 -0.51
CA ARG A 3 2.50 -12.21 0.05
C ARG A 3 3.78 -11.97 -0.76
N GLN A 4 3.67 -12.06 -2.08
CA GLN A 4 4.81 -11.85 -2.97
C GLN A 4 5.33 -10.42 -2.89
N LEU A 5 4.42 -9.45 -2.81
CA LEU A 5 4.77 -8.05 -2.64
C LEU A 5 5.52 -7.82 -1.32
N ASN A 6 5.04 -8.41 -0.21
CA ASN A 6 5.68 -8.32 1.10
C ASN A 6 7.08 -8.97 1.12
N GLU A 7 7.27 -10.04 0.34
CA GLU A 7 8.56 -10.72 0.19
C GLU A 7 9.52 -10.02 -0.78
N GLY A 8 9.08 -8.93 -1.41
CA GLY A 8 9.87 -8.21 -2.41
C GLY A 8 9.91 -8.89 -3.78
N LYS A 9 9.06 -9.89 -4.01
CA LYS A 9 8.93 -10.59 -5.29
C LYS A 9 7.98 -9.84 -6.20
N ILE A 10 8.39 -8.66 -6.66
CA ILE A 10 7.54 -7.70 -7.35
C ILE A 10 7.03 -8.25 -8.68
N GLU A 11 7.90 -8.83 -9.49
CA GLU A 11 7.52 -9.40 -10.78
C GLU A 11 6.49 -10.52 -10.62
N ASN A 12 6.64 -11.36 -9.60
CA ASN A 12 5.67 -12.43 -9.30
C ASN A 12 4.32 -11.83 -8.88
N ALA A 13 4.33 -10.78 -8.06
CA ALA A 13 3.11 -10.07 -7.66
C ALA A 13 2.38 -9.51 -8.88
N VAL A 14 3.09 -8.83 -9.76
CA VAL A 14 2.52 -8.24 -10.99
C VAL A 14 2.04 -9.32 -11.97
N SER A 15 2.68 -10.48 -12.03
CA SER A 15 2.25 -11.59 -12.87
C SER A 15 0.88 -12.16 -12.48
N SER A 16 0.40 -11.85 -11.27
CA SER A 16 -0.94 -12.25 -10.81
C SER A 16 -2.07 -11.48 -11.50
N PHE A 17 -1.76 -10.41 -12.22
CA PHE A 17 -2.74 -9.58 -12.92
C PHE A 17 -2.98 -10.08 -14.34
N THR A 18 -4.19 -9.82 -14.86
CA THR A 18 -4.49 -10.02 -16.29
C THR A 18 -3.71 -9.03 -17.15
N THR A 19 -3.66 -9.26 -18.48
CA THR A 19 -2.99 -8.32 -19.39
C THR A 19 -3.72 -6.99 -19.53
N ASP A 20 -5.04 -6.99 -19.37
CA ASP A 20 -5.93 -5.82 -19.47
C ASP A 20 -6.42 -5.34 -18.10
N PHE A 21 -5.61 -5.50 -17.10
CA PHE A 21 -5.95 -5.15 -15.71
C PHE A 21 -6.12 -3.64 -15.51
N GLN A 22 -6.78 -3.30 -14.40
CA GLN A 22 -6.84 -1.96 -13.87
C GLN A 22 -6.44 -1.97 -12.39
N PHE A 23 -5.48 -1.14 -12.03
CA PHE A 23 -5.05 -0.93 -10.65
C PHE A 23 -5.28 0.53 -10.28
N GLU A 24 -5.97 0.75 -9.17
CA GLU A 24 -6.26 2.09 -8.64
C GLU A 24 -5.77 2.18 -7.20
N ASP A 25 -5.08 3.26 -6.88
CA ASP A 25 -4.71 3.62 -5.51
C ASP A 25 -5.38 4.94 -5.17
N HIS A 26 -6.49 4.87 -4.43
CA HIS A 26 -7.27 6.04 -4.08
C HIS A 26 -6.68 6.84 -2.91
N GLY A 27 -5.73 6.28 -2.17
CA GLY A 27 -5.05 6.99 -1.11
C GLY A 27 -4.10 8.08 -1.61
N ILE A 28 -3.52 7.86 -2.79
CA ILE A 28 -2.57 8.80 -3.43
C ILE A 28 -3.00 9.18 -4.85
N ASP A 29 -4.21 8.77 -5.28
CA ASP A 29 -4.82 9.13 -6.56
C ASP A 29 -3.96 8.72 -7.77
N LEU A 30 -3.60 7.43 -7.85
CA LEU A 30 -2.87 6.85 -8.96
C LEU A 30 -3.65 5.72 -9.61
N GLU A 31 -3.47 5.57 -10.93
CA GLU A 31 -4.04 4.49 -11.75
C GLU A 31 -2.96 3.87 -12.63
N PHE A 32 -3.02 2.54 -12.80
CA PHE A 32 -2.12 1.81 -13.68
C PHE A 32 -2.87 0.79 -14.51
N THR A 33 -2.56 0.74 -15.80
CA THR A 33 -3.05 -0.26 -16.74
C THR A 33 -1.92 -0.98 -17.48
N ASP A 34 -0.69 -0.64 -17.17
CA ASP A 34 0.54 -1.17 -17.77
C ASP A 34 1.35 -1.89 -16.70
N LYS A 35 1.71 -3.15 -16.98
CA LYS A 35 2.46 -3.98 -16.01
C LYS A 35 3.84 -3.42 -15.68
N ASP A 36 4.52 -2.82 -16.64
CA ASP A 36 5.85 -2.27 -16.41
C ASP A 36 5.77 -1.06 -15.48
N ARG A 37 4.76 -0.23 -15.65
CA ARG A 37 4.52 0.93 -14.76
C ARG A 37 4.11 0.48 -13.36
N LEU A 38 3.27 -0.53 -13.25
CA LEU A 38 2.88 -1.09 -11.94
C LEU A 38 4.08 -1.70 -11.23
N THR A 39 4.91 -2.43 -11.95
CA THR A 39 6.17 -2.99 -11.43
C THR A 39 7.07 -1.89 -10.88
N GLU A 40 7.25 -0.83 -11.63
CA GLU A 40 8.07 0.31 -11.23
C GLU A 40 7.51 1.02 -10.00
N PHE A 41 6.19 1.17 -9.93
CA PHE A 41 5.52 1.73 -8.76
C PHE A 41 5.81 0.92 -7.49
N PHE A 42 5.64 -0.39 -7.55
CA PHE A 42 5.92 -1.27 -6.40
C PHE A 42 7.41 -1.26 -6.03
N ARG A 43 8.29 -1.21 -7.03
CA ARG A 43 9.73 -1.14 -6.80
C ARG A 43 10.12 0.14 -6.06
N LYS A 44 9.61 1.28 -6.50
CA LYS A 44 9.85 2.57 -5.84
C LYS A 44 9.29 2.62 -4.43
N ALA A 45 8.09 2.10 -4.22
CA ALA A 45 7.51 2.00 -2.90
C ALA A 45 8.40 1.19 -1.95
N ARG A 46 8.97 0.09 -2.44
CA ARG A 46 9.87 -0.75 -1.67
C ARG A 46 11.22 -0.08 -1.39
N GLU A 47 11.74 0.70 -2.32
CA GLU A 47 12.96 1.48 -2.12
C GLU A 47 12.77 2.59 -1.08
N LEU A 48 11.65 3.32 -1.15
CA LEU A 48 11.32 4.38 -0.21
C LEU A 48 11.00 3.84 1.19
N TYR A 49 10.33 2.69 1.25
CA TYR A 49 9.87 2.08 2.49
C TYR A 49 10.30 0.61 2.52
N PRO A 50 11.57 0.32 2.88
CA PRO A 50 12.09 -1.05 2.85
C PRO A 50 11.37 -2.03 3.77
N ASP A 51 10.74 -1.55 4.84
CA ASP A 51 9.97 -2.33 5.80
C ASP A 51 8.48 -2.41 5.47
N TYR A 52 8.08 -1.96 4.27
CA TYR A 52 6.72 -2.02 3.78
C TYR A 52 6.14 -3.43 3.93
N PHE A 53 5.04 -3.54 4.65
CA PHE A 53 4.35 -4.80 4.88
C PHE A 53 2.84 -4.59 4.96
N VAL A 54 2.09 -5.34 4.14
CA VAL A 54 0.62 -5.33 4.16
C VAL A 54 0.14 -6.64 4.77
N ARG A 55 -0.53 -6.53 5.90
CA ARG A 55 -1.15 -7.68 6.56
C ARG A 55 -2.64 -7.73 6.21
N ALA A 56 -3.08 -8.82 5.58
CA ALA A 56 -4.49 -9.07 5.36
C ALA A 56 -5.13 -9.51 6.69
N ASN A 57 -6.07 -8.73 7.20
CA ASN A 57 -6.75 -9.01 8.46
C ASN A 57 -8.02 -9.82 8.24
N ARG A 58 -8.81 -9.45 7.22
CA ARG A 58 -10.07 -10.13 6.88
C ARG A 58 -10.22 -10.18 5.37
N ILE A 59 -10.72 -11.29 4.86
CA ILE A 59 -10.98 -11.48 3.44
C ILE A 59 -12.41 -11.94 3.27
N PHE A 60 -13.15 -11.25 2.41
CA PHE A 60 -14.53 -11.57 2.06
C PHE A 60 -14.58 -11.90 0.58
N VAL A 61 -15.22 -13.01 0.24
CA VAL A 61 -15.33 -13.48 -1.14
C VAL A 61 -16.80 -13.63 -1.50
N SER A 62 -17.19 -13.05 -2.64
CA SER A 62 -18.52 -13.21 -3.23
C SER A 62 -18.37 -13.40 -4.74
N GLY A 63 -18.47 -14.64 -5.20
CA GLY A 63 -18.21 -14.97 -6.60
C GLY A 63 -16.77 -14.63 -7.00
N GLU A 64 -16.62 -13.76 -7.99
CA GLU A 64 -15.31 -13.29 -8.46
C GLU A 64 -14.83 -12.02 -7.75
N ASP A 65 -15.65 -11.47 -6.87
CA ASP A 65 -15.31 -10.27 -6.10
C ASP A 65 -14.68 -10.65 -4.77
N VAL A 66 -13.58 -9.97 -4.43
CA VAL A 66 -12.85 -10.19 -3.18
C VAL A 66 -12.64 -8.82 -2.51
N ILE A 67 -12.96 -8.76 -1.23
CA ILE A 67 -12.70 -7.58 -0.40
C ILE A 67 -11.66 -7.98 0.64
N ILE A 68 -10.56 -7.24 0.71
CA ILE A 68 -9.47 -7.48 1.65
C ILE A 68 -9.37 -6.28 2.58
N GLN A 69 -9.61 -6.51 3.86
CA GLN A 69 -9.33 -5.53 4.90
C GLN A 69 -7.90 -5.78 5.40
N TRP A 70 -7.05 -4.76 5.33
CA TRP A 70 -5.65 -4.91 5.63
C TRP A 70 -5.13 -3.77 6.51
N THR A 71 -3.95 -3.99 7.06
CA THR A 71 -3.16 -2.98 7.75
C THR A 71 -1.81 -2.87 7.05
N LEU A 72 -1.48 -1.67 6.61
CA LEU A 72 -0.16 -1.34 6.09
C LEU A 72 0.73 -0.91 7.25
N GLN A 73 1.90 -1.54 7.36
CA GLN A 73 2.94 -1.15 8.30
C GLN A 73 4.14 -0.62 7.51
N VAL A 74 4.60 0.57 7.87
CA VAL A 74 5.68 1.25 7.19
C VAL A 74 6.34 2.24 8.15
N THR A 75 7.66 2.45 7.99
CA THR A 75 8.39 3.45 8.75
C THR A 75 8.72 4.64 7.86
N PHE A 76 8.29 5.82 8.25
CA PHE A 76 8.64 7.06 7.58
C PHE A 76 9.99 7.57 8.12
N ASN A 77 10.97 7.67 7.24
CA ASN A 77 12.30 8.20 7.53
C ASN A 77 12.52 9.58 6.94
N GLU A 78 11.59 10.05 6.09
CA GLU A 78 11.72 11.30 5.39
C GLU A 78 11.10 12.44 6.18
N PRO A 79 11.73 13.64 6.15
CA PRO A 79 11.13 14.82 6.74
C PRO A 79 9.96 15.28 5.86
N PHE A 80 8.72 14.99 6.28
CA PHE A 80 7.54 15.62 5.68
C PHE A 80 7.53 17.13 5.95
N TYR A 81 8.22 17.53 7.01
CA TYR A 81 8.41 18.90 7.43
C TYR A 81 9.87 19.12 7.76
N ALA A 82 10.35 20.33 7.57
CA ALA A 82 11.69 20.70 7.93
C ALA A 82 11.93 20.44 9.43
N GLY A 83 12.98 19.69 9.75
CA GLY A 83 13.34 19.34 11.12
C GLY A 83 12.81 18.00 11.64
N LEU A 84 11.98 17.27 10.89
CA LEU A 84 11.61 15.91 11.25
C LEU A 84 12.74 14.96 10.84
N THR A 85 13.54 14.52 11.81
CA THR A 85 14.74 13.70 11.58
C THR A 85 14.62 12.28 12.10
N ARG A 86 13.44 11.87 12.61
CA ARG A 86 13.24 10.57 13.24
C ARG A 86 12.51 9.59 12.33
N SER A 87 12.81 8.30 12.52
CA SER A 87 12.06 7.20 11.95
C SER A 87 10.74 7.04 12.72
N ILE A 88 9.62 7.13 12.03
CA ILE A 88 8.29 7.03 12.65
C ILE A 88 7.56 5.81 12.07
N PRO A 89 7.35 4.75 12.89
CA PRO A 89 6.55 3.62 12.45
C PRO A 89 5.07 4.01 12.40
N ILE A 90 4.40 3.63 11.32
CA ILE A 90 3.00 3.95 11.05
C ILE A 90 2.24 2.68 10.70
N SER A 91 1.02 2.56 11.23
CA SER A 91 0.05 1.55 10.83
C SER A 91 -1.16 2.25 10.23
N LEU A 92 -1.53 1.86 9.02
CA LEU A 92 -2.68 2.42 8.30
C LEU A 92 -3.68 1.31 7.99
N PRO A 93 -4.96 1.50 8.36
CA PRO A 93 -6.01 0.61 7.89
C PRO A 93 -6.39 0.92 6.46
N GLY A 94 -6.75 -0.09 5.71
CA GLY A 94 -7.25 0.07 4.36
C GLY A 94 -8.07 -1.10 3.90
N VAL A 95 -8.66 -0.95 2.73
CA VAL A 95 -9.48 -1.96 2.08
C VAL A 95 -9.11 -2.01 0.61
N SER A 96 -8.94 -3.21 0.07
CA SER A 96 -8.85 -3.43 -1.36
C SER A 96 -10.11 -4.12 -1.86
N ILE A 97 -10.65 -3.62 -2.97
CA ILE A 97 -11.74 -4.25 -3.70
C ILE A 97 -11.12 -4.85 -4.96
N VAL A 98 -11.27 -6.16 -5.13
CA VAL A 98 -10.54 -6.93 -6.13
C VAL A 98 -11.53 -7.74 -6.96
N GLN A 99 -11.36 -7.74 -8.28
CA GLN A 99 -12.09 -8.62 -9.18
C GLN A 99 -11.14 -9.65 -9.79
N ILE A 100 -11.52 -10.92 -9.69
CA ILE A 100 -10.76 -12.04 -10.23
C ILE A 100 -11.41 -12.51 -11.53
N ASN A 101 -10.59 -12.80 -12.53
CA ASN A 101 -11.02 -13.35 -13.81
C ASN A 101 -10.07 -14.49 -14.19
N ASN A 102 -10.62 -15.72 -14.32
CA ASN A 102 -9.85 -16.92 -14.66
C ASN A 102 -8.60 -17.10 -13.77
N GLY A 103 -8.75 -16.88 -12.47
CA GLY A 103 -7.68 -17.06 -11.50
C GLY A 103 -6.66 -15.94 -11.45
N LYS A 104 -6.86 -14.86 -12.21
CA LYS A 104 -6.00 -13.69 -12.22
C LYS A 104 -6.75 -12.42 -11.80
N ILE A 105 -6.03 -11.43 -11.35
CA ILE A 105 -6.59 -10.15 -10.92
C ILE A 105 -6.87 -9.29 -12.14
N ALA A 106 -8.15 -8.99 -12.38
CA ALA A 106 -8.57 -8.08 -13.44
C ALA A 106 -8.66 -6.64 -12.96
N GLU A 107 -9.10 -6.43 -11.72
CA GLU A 107 -9.20 -5.12 -11.10
C GLU A 107 -8.72 -5.17 -9.67
N TRP A 108 -8.01 -4.14 -9.24
CA TRP A 108 -7.57 -3.94 -7.87
C TRP A 108 -7.71 -2.47 -7.52
N ALA A 109 -8.48 -2.16 -6.49
CA ALA A 109 -8.68 -0.79 -6.02
C ALA A 109 -8.38 -0.71 -4.53
N ASP A 110 -7.42 0.14 -4.16
CA ASP A 110 -7.05 0.40 -2.78
C ASP A 110 -7.75 1.66 -2.26
N TYR A 111 -8.33 1.54 -1.06
CA TYR A 111 -8.99 2.64 -0.36
C TYR A 111 -8.38 2.78 1.03
N TYR A 112 -7.74 3.90 1.27
CA TYR A 112 -7.17 4.26 2.57
C TYR A 112 -6.98 5.77 2.64
N ASP A 113 -6.76 6.28 3.82
CA ASP A 113 -6.54 7.71 4.02
C ASP A 113 -5.04 8.04 3.91
N GLY A 114 -4.60 8.46 2.73
CA GLY A 114 -3.22 8.84 2.47
C GLY A 114 -2.76 10.07 3.25
N LEU A 115 -3.68 10.96 3.63
CA LEU A 115 -3.37 12.11 4.49
C LEU A 115 -3.19 11.70 5.95
N ASN A 116 -3.86 10.63 6.39
CA ASN A 116 -3.74 10.14 7.75
C ASN A 116 -2.32 9.67 8.07
N ALA A 117 -1.61 9.13 7.10
CA ALA A 117 -0.21 8.76 7.26
C ALA A 117 0.63 9.96 7.69
N ARG A 118 0.47 11.10 7.00
CA ARG A 118 1.17 12.35 7.32
C ARG A 118 0.75 12.90 8.66
N ARG A 119 -0.55 12.90 8.94
CA ARG A 119 -1.07 13.37 10.24
C ARG A 119 -0.54 12.54 11.40
N THR A 120 -0.47 11.22 11.24
CA THR A 120 0.05 10.31 12.27
C THR A 120 1.54 10.59 12.52
N ALA A 121 2.33 10.74 11.48
CA ALA A 121 3.74 11.07 11.60
C ALA A 121 3.94 12.44 12.27
N LEU A 122 3.15 13.43 11.88
CA LEU A 122 3.20 14.78 12.46
C LEU A 122 2.76 14.77 13.93
N ALA A 123 1.70 14.06 14.26
CA ALA A 123 1.20 13.94 15.64
C ALA A 123 2.26 13.31 16.55
N ALA A 124 2.93 12.25 16.10
CA ALA A 124 4.03 11.63 16.85
C ALA A 124 5.18 12.61 17.09
N HIS A 125 5.52 13.40 16.07
CA HIS A 125 6.56 14.42 16.18
C HIS A 125 6.20 15.51 17.20
N PHE A 126 4.97 16.01 17.16
CA PHE A 126 4.49 17.00 18.14
C PHE A 126 4.37 16.44 19.56
N ALA A 127 3.96 15.20 19.70
CA ALA A 127 3.89 14.55 21.02
C ALA A 127 5.26 14.55 21.69
N GLU A 128 6.32 14.31 20.96
CA GLU A 128 7.69 14.39 21.48
C GLU A 128 8.09 15.80 21.93
N TRP A 129 7.60 16.82 21.24
CA TRP A 129 7.87 18.21 21.62
C TRP A 129 7.13 18.61 22.91
N ILE A 130 5.92 18.08 23.12
CA ILE A 130 5.10 18.38 24.29
C ILE A 130 5.65 17.74 25.55
N GLU A 131 6.33 16.60 25.45
CA GLU A 131 6.92 15.88 26.59
C GLU A 131 8.19 16.55 27.13
N TYR A 132 8.72 17.51 26.44
CA TYR A 132 9.83 18.36 26.90
C TYR A 132 9.32 19.65 27.50
#